data_b4dd4a380240ec82dff4505a92c976c2
#
_entry.id   b4dd4a380240ec82dff4505a92c976c2
#
_cell.length_a   1.000
_cell.length_b   1.000
_cell.length_c   1.000
_cell.angle_alpha   90.00
_cell.angle_beta   90.00
_cell.angle_gamma   90.00
#
_symmetry.space_group_name_H-M   'P 1'
#
loop_
_entity.id
_entity.type
_entity.pdbx_description
1 polymer ?
#
loop_
_entity_poly.entity_id
_entity_poly.type
_entity_poly.pdbx_seq_one_letter_code
_entity_poly.pdbx_strand_id
1 'polypeptide(L)'
;VRLARTIAFWLLAAALLACHVIVIQHSLGARFWEDEAFNLTVPRNLLAGLGYASDGALSGSTITLFDPRISTGPTVLLPVAAVLAFGADAVIGARMIPLAFWIALIAGLIVLGRRTAGRWAALLAAAVPLAFNGLGNVSPIQGPTDLLGEIPAAALLVWALVVLPRRAWLAGLLVGLAVQAKLIALLALPGFAVALWVLAPGRGWQRIVQTLKRGWLPLVLAGVPSLLVEVAAFFSMGPVNFVQHLRGLAYFVRGGGQHVQPTTVPQKLETLAGAWFVPPWVAVATAVLCVLLIVGGLLAIRGRTADADRLAVMLIAGSAIGALAFVGWWSTAAHTPLWVRHPAPGVLAFFPVLVIGAVWGARALAARGAVSRALGPVLVVLLSASLVWSVIGHVQQTTVPRSETLASQRADVAPIAEWVTETGTPWLAARPWGAAIAPIVMSGAHVGLWDAGAMSGVPQLTGDACKTATLVEGSRYRVCAAP
;
A
#
# COMPACT_ATOMS: atom_id res chain seq x y z
N VAL A 1 20.86 -27.79 -22.16
CA VAL A 1 19.54 -27.11 -22.00
C VAL A 1 19.20 -26.91 -20.52
N ARG A 2 19.30 -27.93 -19.64
CA ARG A 2 18.94 -27.78 -18.20
C ARG A 2 19.87 -26.81 -17.48
N LEU A 3 21.18 -26.89 -17.68
CA LEU A 3 22.17 -25.98 -17.06
C LEU A 3 21.94 -24.53 -17.51
N ALA A 4 21.80 -24.29 -18.82
CA ALA A 4 21.52 -22.96 -19.37
C ALA A 4 20.25 -22.33 -18.78
N ARG A 5 19.14 -23.09 -18.64
CA ARG A 5 17.91 -22.64 -18.00
C ARG A 5 18.09 -22.32 -16.51
N THR A 6 18.96 -23.04 -15.81
CA THR A 6 19.24 -22.78 -14.40
C THR A 6 20.08 -21.52 -14.24
N ILE A 7 21.12 -21.36 -15.06
CA ILE A 7 21.96 -20.15 -15.09
C ILE A 7 21.08 -18.92 -15.42
N ALA A 8 20.28 -18.98 -16.50
CA ALA A 8 19.40 -17.88 -16.88
C ALA A 8 18.43 -17.49 -15.77
N PHE A 9 17.87 -18.48 -15.05
CA PHE A 9 16.99 -18.20 -13.90
C PHE A 9 17.72 -17.42 -12.81
N TRP A 10 18.92 -17.83 -12.42
CA TRP A 10 19.65 -17.17 -11.34
C TRP A 10 20.17 -15.79 -11.74
N LEU A 11 20.57 -15.61 -12.99
CA LEU A 11 20.94 -14.27 -13.52
C LEU A 11 19.75 -13.32 -13.48
N LEU A 12 18.57 -13.75 -13.92
CA LEU A 12 17.36 -12.92 -13.88
C LEU A 12 16.86 -12.67 -12.45
N ALA A 13 17.00 -13.66 -11.56
CA ALA A 13 16.67 -13.47 -10.14
C ALA A 13 17.63 -12.47 -9.47
N ALA A 14 18.91 -12.53 -9.76
CA ALA A 14 19.89 -11.56 -9.27
C ALA A 14 19.66 -10.17 -9.85
N ALA A 15 19.34 -10.05 -11.13
CA ALA A 15 18.98 -8.77 -11.77
C ALA A 15 17.70 -8.17 -11.14
N LEU A 16 16.68 -8.97 -10.92
CA LEU A 16 15.46 -8.52 -10.24
C LEU A 16 15.74 -8.06 -8.81
N LEU A 17 16.55 -8.81 -8.06
CA LEU A 17 16.98 -8.41 -6.71
C LEU A 17 17.73 -7.09 -6.73
N ALA A 18 18.64 -6.89 -7.69
CA ALA A 18 19.33 -5.61 -7.86
C ALA A 18 18.36 -4.46 -8.14
N CYS A 19 17.34 -4.68 -8.99
CA CYS A 19 16.28 -3.69 -9.23
C CYS A 19 15.53 -3.32 -7.95
N HIS A 20 15.15 -4.31 -7.11
CA HIS A 20 14.54 -4.05 -5.80
C HIS A 20 15.45 -3.23 -4.90
N VAL A 21 16.74 -3.59 -4.81
CA VAL A 21 17.72 -2.87 -3.97
C VAL A 21 17.88 -1.42 -4.43
N ILE A 22 18.00 -1.17 -5.73
CA ILE A 22 18.10 0.19 -6.30
C ILE A 22 16.87 1.02 -5.94
N VAL A 23 15.67 0.48 -6.14
CA VAL A 23 14.42 1.18 -5.83
C VAL A 23 14.27 1.42 -4.31
N ILE A 24 14.66 0.47 -3.47
CA ILE A 24 14.65 0.63 -1.99
C ILE A 24 15.61 1.74 -1.57
N GLN A 25 16.85 1.74 -2.07
CA GLN A 25 17.84 2.76 -1.73
C GLN A 25 17.37 4.15 -2.16
N HIS A 26 16.81 4.25 -3.37
CA HIS A 26 16.23 5.49 -3.87
C HIS A 26 15.07 5.98 -3.00
N SER A 27 14.18 5.08 -2.57
CA SER A 27 13.04 5.38 -1.68
C SER A 27 13.50 5.83 -0.28
N LEU A 28 14.49 5.16 0.32
CA LEU A 28 15.04 5.55 1.62
C LEU A 28 15.63 6.95 1.61
N GLY A 29 16.29 7.34 0.51
CA GLY A 29 16.86 8.67 0.31
C GLY A 29 15.85 9.75 -0.13
N ALA A 30 14.60 9.39 -0.36
CA ALA A 30 13.56 10.33 -0.76
C ALA A 30 13.28 11.37 0.32
N ARG A 31 12.84 12.58 -0.08
CA ARG A 31 12.35 13.54 0.89
C ARG A 31 11.28 12.91 1.79
N PHE A 32 11.24 13.32 3.03
CA PHE A 32 10.14 13.00 3.93
C PHE A 32 8.96 13.91 3.57
N TRP A 33 7.77 13.34 3.33
CA TRP A 33 6.66 14.10 2.78
C TRP A 33 5.45 14.13 3.72
N GLU A 34 4.44 14.87 3.37
CA GLU A 34 3.37 15.33 4.25
C GLU A 34 2.59 14.19 4.89
N ASP A 35 2.24 13.15 4.11
CA ASP A 35 1.50 11.99 4.63
C ASP A 35 2.35 11.13 5.58
N GLU A 36 3.65 10.95 5.27
CA GLU A 36 4.57 10.27 6.18
C GLU A 36 4.72 11.06 7.49
N ALA A 37 4.78 12.40 7.38
CA ALA A 37 4.94 13.27 8.52
C ALA A 37 3.73 13.18 9.46
N PHE A 38 2.51 13.28 8.95
CA PHE A 38 1.32 13.11 9.78
C PHE A 38 1.22 11.71 10.38
N ASN A 39 1.56 10.66 9.63
CA ASN A 39 1.61 9.30 10.16
C ASN A 39 2.64 9.18 11.29
N LEU A 40 3.80 9.86 11.19
CA LEU A 40 4.85 9.85 12.21
C LEU A 40 4.45 10.58 13.51
N THR A 41 3.51 11.54 13.45
CA THR A 41 3.04 12.23 14.67
C THR A 41 2.42 11.25 15.65
N VAL A 42 1.72 10.20 15.18
CA VAL A 42 1.04 9.22 16.04
C VAL A 42 2.02 8.42 16.93
N PRO A 43 3.05 7.73 16.39
CA PRO A 43 4.01 7.05 17.24
C PRO A 43 4.81 8.00 18.14
N ARG A 44 5.09 9.23 17.71
CA ARG A 44 5.74 10.24 18.55
C ARG A 44 4.87 10.64 19.73
N ASN A 45 3.59 10.95 19.49
CA ASN A 45 2.64 11.32 20.54
C ASN A 45 2.40 10.16 21.51
N LEU A 46 2.35 8.92 21.00
CA LEU A 46 2.25 7.74 21.84
C LEU A 46 3.44 7.61 22.81
N LEU A 47 4.66 7.82 22.32
CA LEU A 47 5.88 7.76 23.13
C LEU A 47 5.99 8.95 24.10
N ALA A 48 5.42 10.10 23.76
CA ALA A 48 5.32 11.26 24.63
C ALA A 48 4.22 11.14 25.70
N GLY A 49 3.49 10.02 25.76
CA GLY A 49 2.40 9.80 26.72
C GLY A 49 1.07 10.47 26.36
N LEU A 50 0.96 11.03 25.16
CA LEU A 50 -0.25 11.70 24.67
C LEU A 50 -1.29 10.70 24.08
N GLY A 51 -1.01 9.40 24.16
CA GLY A 51 -1.86 8.34 23.64
C GLY A 51 -1.70 8.13 22.14
N TYR A 52 -2.56 7.24 21.57
CA TYR A 52 -2.60 7.02 20.13
C TYR A 52 -3.28 8.21 19.45
N ALA A 53 -2.53 9.27 19.22
CA ALA A 53 -3.03 10.56 18.78
C ALA A 53 -2.17 11.18 17.68
N SER A 54 -2.78 11.87 16.73
CA SER A 54 -2.10 12.74 15.77
C SER A 54 -2.04 14.18 16.25
N ASP A 55 -1.30 15.02 15.52
CA ASP A 55 -1.29 16.47 15.70
C ASP A 55 -2.54 17.16 15.06
N GLY A 56 -3.55 16.38 14.64
CA GLY A 56 -4.76 16.88 14.02
C GLY A 56 -4.60 17.26 12.55
N ALA A 57 -4.46 16.26 11.70
CA ALA A 57 -4.12 16.40 10.27
C ALA A 57 -5.07 17.29 9.44
N LEU A 58 -6.33 17.47 9.86
CA LEU A 58 -7.33 18.23 9.09
C LEU A 58 -8.30 19.05 9.96
N SER A 59 -8.29 18.87 11.27
CA SER A 59 -9.24 19.51 12.17
C SER A 59 -8.55 20.47 13.09
N GLY A 60 -8.85 21.39 13.62
CA GLY A 60 -8.39 22.28 14.68
C GLY A 60 -6.90 22.27 15.05
N SER A 61 -6.08 21.42 14.46
CA SER A 61 -4.64 21.25 14.75
C SER A 61 -4.36 21.18 16.25
N THR A 62 -4.98 20.21 16.89
CA THR A 62 -4.78 19.86 18.29
C THR A 62 -4.50 18.38 18.41
N ILE A 63 -3.93 17.95 19.52
CA ILE A 63 -3.71 16.52 19.77
C ILE A 63 -5.05 15.78 19.66
N THR A 64 -5.17 14.93 18.65
CA THR A 64 -6.43 14.25 18.30
C THR A 64 -6.27 12.74 18.46
N LEU A 65 -6.92 12.19 19.48
CA LEU A 65 -6.93 10.75 19.77
C LEU A 65 -7.66 9.99 18.66
N PHE A 66 -7.08 8.88 18.20
CA PHE A 66 -7.62 7.99 17.17
C PHE A 66 -8.16 8.76 15.95
N ASP A 67 -7.36 9.72 15.48
CA ASP A 67 -7.75 10.59 14.36
C ASP A 67 -8.14 9.76 13.13
N PRO A 68 -9.41 9.82 12.67
CA PRO A 68 -9.88 9.02 11.54
C PRO A 68 -9.23 9.39 10.20
N ARG A 69 -8.51 10.51 10.17
CA ARG A 69 -7.83 11.03 8.97
C ARG A 69 -6.42 10.52 8.80
N ILE A 70 -5.85 9.93 9.85
CA ILE A 70 -4.63 9.14 9.76
C ILE A 70 -5.01 7.79 9.17
N SER A 71 -4.87 7.68 7.84
CA SER A 71 -5.32 6.52 7.09
C SER A 71 -4.39 5.30 7.19
N THR A 72 -3.20 5.46 7.78
CA THR A 72 -2.27 4.40 8.15
C THR A 72 -2.54 4.00 9.59
N GLY A 73 -2.86 2.74 9.82
CA GLY A 73 -3.37 2.31 11.12
C GLY A 73 -2.35 1.61 12.03
N PRO A 74 -2.84 1.09 13.18
CA PRO A 74 -2.00 0.56 14.26
C PRO A 74 -1.08 -0.59 13.85
N THR A 75 -1.45 -1.42 12.87
CA THR A 75 -0.59 -2.50 12.36
C THR A 75 0.76 -1.99 11.84
N VAL A 76 0.82 -0.74 11.43
CA VAL A 76 2.04 -0.08 10.96
C VAL A 76 2.61 0.83 12.06
N LEU A 77 1.78 1.68 12.65
CA LEU A 77 2.25 2.75 13.54
C LEU A 77 2.69 2.26 14.91
N LEU A 78 2.14 1.16 15.45
CA LEU A 78 2.62 0.58 16.70
C LEU A 78 4.02 -0.05 16.57
N PRO A 79 4.34 -0.85 15.54
CA PRO A 79 5.72 -1.25 15.27
C PRO A 79 6.68 -0.07 15.06
N VAL A 80 6.25 1.03 14.43
CA VAL A 80 7.06 2.25 14.32
C VAL A 80 7.34 2.81 15.71
N ALA A 81 6.34 2.96 16.58
CA ALA A 81 6.54 3.42 17.94
C ALA A 81 7.55 2.53 18.70
N ALA A 82 7.45 1.20 18.54
CA ALA A 82 8.41 0.29 19.15
C ALA A 82 9.84 0.51 18.67
N VAL A 83 10.05 0.67 17.35
CA VAL A 83 11.40 0.95 16.79
C VAL A 83 11.96 2.28 17.31
N LEU A 84 11.13 3.31 17.38
CA LEU A 84 11.53 4.62 17.91
C LEU A 84 11.84 4.58 19.41
N ALA A 85 11.12 3.77 20.18
CA ALA A 85 11.40 3.58 21.61
C ALA A 85 12.79 2.98 21.88
N PHE A 86 13.36 2.24 20.91
CA PHE A 86 14.75 1.74 20.97
C PHE A 86 15.79 2.75 20.46
N GLY A 87 15.41 4.01 20.25
CA GLY A 87 16.33 5.09 19.86
C GLY A 87 16.70 5.15 18.39
N ALA A 88 15.93 4.51 17.52
CA ALA A 88 16.14 4.62 16.10
C ALA A 88 15.84 6.05 15.59
N ASP A 89 16.53 6.45 14.51
CA ASP A 89 16.22 7.69 13.80
C ASP A 89 14.74 7.76 13.42
N ALA A 90 14.11 8.90 13.65
CA ALA A 90 12.66 9.02 13.52
C ALA A 90 12.14 8.70 12.11
N VAL A 91 12.83 9.18 11.06
CA VAL A 91 12.40 8.98 9.67
C VAL A 91 12.84 7.62 9.15
N ILE A 92 14.14 7.29 9.30
CA ILE A 92 14.68 6.02 8.79
C ILE A 92 14.09 4.84 9.58
N GLY A 93 14.01 4.93 10.91
CA GLY A 93 13.39 3.89 11.74
C GLY A 93 11.93 3.64 11.36
N ALA A 94 11.16 4.71 11.13
CA ALA A 94 9.77 4.58 10.66
C ALA A 94 9.68 3.90 9.29
N ARG A 95 10.57 4.22 8.34
CA ARG A 95 10.64 3.65 7.00
C ARG A 95 11.04 2.17 6.97
N MET A 96 11.72 1.68 8.02
CA MET A 96 12.08 0.26 8.10
C MET A 96 10.87 -0.66 8.25
N ILE A 97 9.75 -0.16 8.80
CA ILE A 97 8.53 -0.95 8.96
C ILE A 97 7.86 -1.26 7.61
N PRO A 98 7.50 -0.27 6.76
CA PRO A 98 6.99 -0.58 5.42
C PRO A 98 8.01 -1.36 4.56
N LEU A 99 9.32 -1.14 4.73
CA LEU A 99 10.34 -1.97 4.07
C LEU A 99 10.25 -3.44 4.47
N ALA A 100 10.06 -3.74 5.75
CA ALA A 100 9.87 -5.11 6.21
C ALA A 100 8.62 -5.75 5.57
N PHE A 101 7.53 -5.00 5.45
CA PHE A 101 6.33 -5.45 4.75
C PHE A 101 6.54 -5.61 3.23
N TRP A 102 7.36 -4.75 2.59
CA TRP A 102 7.75 -4.95 1.19
C TRP A 102 8.49 -6.26 0.98
N ILE A 103 9.46 -6.57 1.84
CA ILE A 103 10.19 -7.84 1.81
C ILE A 103 9.21 -9.01 2.02
N ALA A 104 8.29 -8.89 2.98
CA ALA A 104 7.26 -9.89 3.24
C ALA A 104 6.32 -10.07 2.03
N LEU A 105 5.92 -8.99 1.36
CA LEU A 105 5.12 -9.02 0.13
C LEU A 105 5.82 -9.86 -0.96
N ILE A 106 7.07 -9.52 -1.26
CA ILE A 106 7.85 -10.23 -2.28
C ILE A 106 8.04 -11.71 -1.90
N ALA A 107 8.35 -12.01 -0.64
CA ALA A 107 8.47 -13.38 -0.15
C ALA A 107 7.16 -14.17 -0.30
N GLY A 108 6.02 -13.57 0.04
CA GLY A 108 4.69 -14.18 -0.12
C GLY A 108 4.35 -14.48 -1.59
N LEU A 109 4.65 -13.54 -2.49
CA LEU A 109 4.47 -13.72 -3.95
C LEU A 109 5.37 -14.84 -4.51
N ILE A 110 6.62 -14.93 -4.05
CA ILE A 110 7.53 -16.03 -4.43
C ILE A 110 6.96 -17.36 -3.96
N VAL A 111 6.46 -17.45 -2.73
CA VAL A 111 5.84 -18.66 -2.19
C VAL A 111 4.62 -19.08 -3.01
N LEU A 112 3.70 -18.16 -3.31
CA LEU A 112 2.52 -18.44 -4.13
C LEU A 112 2.91 -18.89 -5.54
N GLY A 113 3.80 -18.16 -6.20
CA GLY A 113 4.26 -18.46 -7.54
C GLY A 113 4.90 -19.85 -7.64
N ARG A 114 5.80 -20.18 -6.69
CA ARG A 114 6.48 -21.49 -6.66
C ARG A 114 5.51 -22.65 -6.45
N ARG A 115 4.52 -22.47 -5.54
CA ARG A 115 3.53 -23.52 -5.23
C ARG A 115 2.52 -23.75 -6.36
N THR A 116 2.19 -22.71 -7.15
CA THR A 116 1.12 -22.76 -8.14
C THR A 116 1.64 -23.01 -9.55
N ALA A 117 2.63 -22.24 -10.00
CA ALA A 117 3.12 -22.24 -11.37
C ALA A 117 4.66 -22.27 -11.49
N GLY A 118 5.36 -22.60 -10.38
CA GLY A 118 6.80 -22.85 -10.30
C GLY A 118 7.67 -21.59 -10.33
N ARG A 119 9.00 -21.79 -10.40
CA ARG A 119 10.00 -20.74 -10.14
C ARG A 119 9.90 -19.52 -11.08
N TRP A 120 9.54 -19.71 -12.34
CA TRP A 120 9.41 -18.63 -13.31
C TRP A 120 8.20 -17.73 -13.02
N ALA A 121 7.07 -18.33 -12.61
CA ALA A 121 5.91 -17.56 -12.16
C ALA A 121 6.19 -16.78 -10.88
N ALA A 122 7.00 -17.34 -9.96
CA ALA A 122 7.45 -16.65 -8.77
C ALA A 122 8.27 -15.39 -9.11
N LEU A 123 9.21 -15.53 -10.08
CA LEU A 123 10.04 -14.41 -10.53
C LEU A 123 9.20 -13.28 -11.15
N LEU A 124 8.26 -13.65 -12.04
CA LEU A 124 7.36 -12.68 -12.67
C LEU A 124 6.45 -11.99 -11.65
N ALA A 125 5.87 -12.75 -10.71
CA ALA A 125 5.03 -12.18 -9.67
C ALA A 125 5.80 -11.18 -8.78
N ALA A 126 7.07 -11.50 -8.44
CA ALA A 126 7.94 -10.61 -7.69
C ALA A 126 8.32 -9.33 -8.46
N ALA A 127 8.27 -9.34 -9.79
CA ALA A 127 8.53 -8.16 -10.63
C ALA A 127 7.34 -7.18 -10.68
N VAL A 128 6.10 -7.66 -10.51
CA VAL A 128 4.89 -6.82 -10.67
C VAL A 128 4.87 -5.61 -9.73
N PRO A 129 5.21 -5.72 -8.42
CA PRO A 129 5.24 -4.55 -7.53
C PRO A 129 6.22 -3.47 -7.99
N LEU A 130 7.34 -3.84 -8.63
CA LEU A 130 8.27 -2.87 -9.22
C LEU A 130 7.73 -2.26 -10.53
N ALA A 131 6.87 -2.96 -11.24
CA ALA A 131 6.30 -2.46 -12.49
C ALA A 131 5.20 -1.41 -12.26
N PHE A 132 4.65 -1.33 -11.06
CA PHE A 132 3.57 -0.42 -10.67
C PHE A 132 4.12 0.78 -9.89
N ASN A 133 3.83 1.98 -10.38
CA ASN A 133 4.12 3.22 -9.68
C ASN A 133 3.04 4.26 -10.01
N GLY A 134 2.87 5.22 -9.14
CA GLY A 134 1.97 6.34 -9.32
C GLY A 134 2.54 7.51 -10.13
N LEU A 135 3.46 7.30 -11.06
CA LEU A 135 4.03 8.38 -11.90
C LEU A 135 2.92 9.23 -12.52
N GLY A 136 3.08 10.54 -12.47
CA GLY A 136 2.11 11.50 -12.99
C GLY A 136 0.88 11.74 -12.13
N ASN A 137 0.74 11.03 -11.00
CA ASN A 137 -0.35 11.24 -10.04
C ASN A 137 0.04 12.24 -8.96
N VAL A 138 -0.95 12.98 -8.44
CA VAL A 138 -0.74 14.02 -7.42
C VAL A 138 -0.24 13.44 -6.10
N SER A 139 -0.56 12.19 -5.79
CA SER A 139 -0.15 11.53 -4.56
C SER A 139 0.16 10.05 -4.83
N PRO A 140 1.33 9.75 -5.41
CA PRO A 140 1.78 8.39 -5.67
C PRO A 140 2.24 7.70 -4.38
N ILE A 141 2.42 6.37 -4.44
CA ILE A 141 3.36 5.68 -3.55
C ILE A 141 4.75 5.99 -4.11
N GLN A 142 5.55 6.75 -3.37
CA GLN A 142 6.87 7.19 -3.86
C GLN A 142 7.89 6.06 -3.85
N GLY A 143 7.68 5.04 -3.01
CA GLY A 143 8.54 3.88 -2.96
C GLY A 143 8.15 2.85 -1.89
N PRO A 144 8.93 1.76 -1.80
CA PRO A 144 8.64 0.65 -0.88
C PRO A 144 8.86 0.97 0.60
N THR A 145 9.40 2.15 0.92
CA THR A 145 9.72 2.56 2.30
C THR A 145 8.83 3.68 2.82
N ASP A 146 7.89 4.17 2.03
CA ASP A 146 6.96 5.23 2.46
C ASP A 146 6.18 4.77 3.69
N LEU A 147 6.11 5.64 4.70
CA LEU A 147 5.35 5.37 5.93
C LEU A 147 3.84 5.44 5.66
N LEU A 148 3.37 4.48 4.87
CA LEU A 148 1.99 4.33 4.43
C LEU A 148 1.47 2.92 4.69
N GLY A 149 0.14 2.75 4.74
CA GLY A 149 -0.51 1.47 5.01
C GLY A 149 -0.74 0.57 3.79
N GLU A 150 -0.53 1.07 2.56
CA GLU A 150 -0.87 0.38 1.31
C GLU A 150 -0.04 -0.89 1.09
N ILE A 151 1.28 -0.79 1.23
CA ILE A 151 2.21 -1.92 1.08
C ILE A 151 2.06 -2.93 2.23
N PRO A 152 1.99 -2.50 3.50
CA PRO A 152 1.67 -3.40 4.62
C PRO A 152 0.37 -4.18 4.43
N ALA A 153 -0.71 -3.50 4.00
CA ALA A 153 -1.98 -4.17 3.72
C ALA A 153 -1.83 -5.21 2.60
N ALA A 154 -1.17 -4.87 1.48
CA ALA A 154 -0.94 -5.80 0.39
C ALA A 154 -0.13 -7.03 0.82
N ALA A 155 0.93 -6.85 1.61
CA ALA A 155 1.73 -7.94 2.15
C ALA A 155 0.89 -8.91 2.98
N LEU A 156 0.07 -8.38 3.89
CA LEU A 156 -0.80 -9.18 4.75
C LEU A 156 -1.88 -9.92 3.95
N LEU A 157 -2.46 -9.29 2.91
CA LEU A 157 -3.42 -9.94 2.01
C LEU A 157 -2.76 -11.08 1.21
N VAL A 158 -1.54 -10.90 0.71
CA VAL A 158 -0.78 -11.96 0.03
C VAL A 158 -0.50 -13.13 0.98
N TRP A 159 -0.04 -12.86 2.21
CA TRP A 159 0.16 -13.92 3.21
C TRP A 159 -1.13 -14.58 3.64
N ALA A 160 -2.24 -13.84 3.69
CA ALA A 160 -3.56 -14.44 3.91
C ALA A 160 -3.90 -15.46 2.79
N LEU A 161 -3.63 -15.16 1.51
CA LEU A 161 -3.78 -16.11 0.41
C LEU A 161 -2.85 -17.33 0.55
N VAL A 162 -1.59 -17.12 1.01
CA VAL A 162 -0.61 -18.20 1.24
C VAL A 162 -1.12 -19.23 2.26
N VAL A 163 -1.73 -18.76 3.36
CA VAL A 163 -2.13 -19.61 4.48
C VAL A 163 -3.57 -20.13 4.37
N LEU A 164 -4.42 -19.46 3.58
CA LEU A 164 -5.86 -19.74 3.46
C LEU A 164 -6.21 -21.23 3.26
N PRO A 165 -5.52 -21.99 2.38
CA PRO A 165 -5.89 -23.38 2.12
C PRO A 165 -5.75 -24.31 3.34
N ARG A 166 -4.81 -24.00 4.25
CA ARG A 166 -4.46 -24.84 5.40
C ARG A 166 -4.90 -24.26 6.73
N ARG A 167 -4.92 -22.94 6.88
CA ARG A 167 -5.18 -22.21 8.14
C ARG A 167 -6.07 -21.00 7.86
N ALA A 168 -7.33 -21.26 7.51
CA ALA A 168 -8.29 -20.21 7.16
C ALA A 168 -8.48 -19.19 8.29
N TRP A 169 -8.43 -19.63 9.56
CA TRP A 169 -8.49 -18.74 10.71
C TRP A 169 -7.35 -17.70 10.72
N LEU A 170 -6.11 -18.13 10.40
CA LEU A 170 -4.97 -17.23 10.31
C LEU A 170 -5.11 -16.26 9.13
N ALA A 171 -5.68 -16.73 8.00
CA ALA A 171 -5.99 -15.85 6.88
C ALA A 171 -6.96 -14.74 7.29
N GLY A 172 -7.98 -15.06 8.08
CA GLY A 172 -8.90 -14.05 8.63
C GLY A 172 -8.19 -13.01 9.49
N LEU A 173 -7.34 -13.45 10.43
CA LEU A 173 -6.56 -12.54 11.26
C LEU A 173 -5.64 -11.62 10.42
N LEU A 174 -4.95 -12.18 9.41
CA LEU A 174 -4.09 -11.38 8.52
C LEU A 174 -4.89 -10.36 7.69
N VAL A 175 -6.11 -10.71 7.25
CA VAL A 175 -7.03 -9.75 6.61
C VAL A 175 -7.43 -8.64 7.59
N GLY A 176 -7.75 -8.98 8.84
CA GLY A 176 -8.05 -8.00 9.88
C GLY A 176 -6.87 -7.04 10.17
N LEU A 177 -5.65 -7.57 10.24
CA LEU A 177 -4.45 -6.77 10.37
C LEU A 177 -4.20 -5.90 9.11
N ALA A 178 -4.52 -6.40 7.91
CA ALA A 178 -4.47 -5.60 6.68
C ALA A 178 -5.46 -4.42 6.73
N VAL A 179 -6.66 -4.64 7.25
CA VAL A 179 -7.65 -3.57 7.50
C VAL A 179 -7.11 -2.54 8.49
N GLN A 180 -6.40 -3.00 9.54
CA GLN A 180 -5.74 -2.11 10.50
C GLN A 180 -4.42 -1.52 9.99
N ALA A 181 -3.88 -1.97 8.87
CA ALA A 181 -2.83 -1.24 8.16
C ALA A 181 -3.41 -0.14 7.27
N LYS A 182 -4.50 -0.45 6.56
CA LYS A 182 -5.23 0.48 5.68
C LYS A 182 -6.70 0.05 5.58
N LEU A 183 -7.63 0.88 6.02
CA LEU A 183 -9.06 0.55 6.11
C LEU A 183 -9.64 -0.01 4.79
N ILE A 184 -9.18 0.52 3.65
CA ILE A 184 -9.64 0.09 2.32
C ILE A 184 -9.37 -1.40 2.04
N ALA A 185 -8.50 -2.08 2.83
CA ALA A 185 -8.29 -3.52 2.71
C ALA A 185 -9.55 -4.37 2.98
N LEU A 186 -10.61 -3.77 3.56
CA LEU A 186 -11.95 -4.38 3.62
C LEU A 186 -12.47 -4.84 2.25
N LEU A 187 -12.08 -4.16 1.18
CA LEU A 187 -12.45 -4.54 -0.20
C LEU A 187 -11.87 -5.88 -0.65
N ALA A 188 -10.96 -6.48 0.11
CA ALA A 188 -10.46 -7.82 -0.15
C ALA A 188 -11.45 -8.92 0.27
N LEU A 189 -12.38 -8.66 1.20
CA LEU A 189 -13.29 -9.67 1.77
C LEU A 189 -14.08 -10.46 0.72
N PRO A 190 -14.68 -9.84 -0.34
CA PRO A 190 -15.34 -10.60 -1.39
C PRO A 190 -14.41 -11.60 -2.11
N GLY A 191 -13.14 -11.21 -2.35
CA GLY A 191 -12.15 -12.09 -2.95
C GLY A 191 -11.84 -13.30 -2.07
N PHE A 192 -11.68 -13.10 -0.76
CA PHE A 192 -11.47 -14.19 0.21
C PHE A 192 -12.70 -15.08 0.37
N ALA A 193 -13.92 -14.51 0.32
CA ALA A 193 -15.16 -15.29 0.33
C ALA A 193 -15.25 -16.22 -0.87
N VAL A 194 -14.94 -15.73 -2.08
CA VAL A 194 -14.89 -16.54 -3.30
C VAL A 194 -13.78 -17.60 -3.23
N ALA A 195 -12.61 -17.25 -2.71
CA ALA A 195 -11.53 -18.21 -2.51
C ALA A 195 -11.94 -19.36 -1.58
N LEU A 196 -12.59 -19.06 -0.45
CA LEU A 196 -13.15 -20.04 0.47
C LEU A 196 -14.23 -20.91 -0.19
N TRP A 197 -15.09 -20.30 -1.01
CA TRP A 197 -16.13 -21.03 -1.74
C TRP A 197 -15.54 -22.01 -2.76
N VAL A 198 -14.46 -21.64 -3.47
CA VAL A 198 -13.74 -22.56 -4.37
C VAL A 198 -13.13 -23.74 -3.60
N LEU A 199 -12.60 -23.48 -2.40
CA LEU A 199 -12.02 -24.52 -1.55
C LEU A 199 -13.07 -25.41 -0.86
N ALA A 200 -14.33 -24.97 -0.75
CA ALA A 200 -15.37 -25.73 -0.07
C ALA A 200 -15.74 -27.01 -0.86
N PRO A 201 -15.89 -28.15 -0.21
CA PRO A 201 -16.35 -29.39 -0.84
C PRO A 201 -17.86 -29.34 -1.14
N GLY A 202 -18.33 -30.26 -1.97
CA GLY A 202 -19.75 -30.41 -2.32
C GLY A 202 -20.17 -29.56 -3.51
N ARG A 203 -21.48 -29.62 -3.82
CA ARG A 203 -22.13 -28.88 -4.93
C ARG A 203 -23.38 -28.18 -4.41
N GLY A 204 -23.80 -27.10 -5.10
CA GLY A 204 -25.02 -26.37 -4.78
C GLY A 204 -25.07 -25.94 -3.30
N TRP A 205 -26.19 -26.20 -2.64
CA TRP A 205 -26.44 -25.82 -1.25
C TRP A 205 -25.41 -26.36 -0.25
N GLN A 206 -24.96 -27.59 -0.43
CA GLN A 206 -23.93 -28.18 0.43
C GLN A 206 -22.63 -27.37 0.41
N ARG A 207 -22.21 -26.88 -0.76
CA ARG A 207 -21.02 -26.00 -0.86
C ARG A 207 -21.22 -24.70 -0.10
N ILE A 208 -22.40 -24.07 -0.18
CA ILE A 208 -22.72 -22.86 0.57
C ILE A 208 -22.58 -23.11 2.06
N VAL A 209 -23.21 -24.16 2.59
CA VAL A 209 -23.12 -24.51 4.01
C VAL A 209 -21.68 -24.78 4.45
N GLN A 210 -20.91 -25.50 3.63
CA GLN A 210 -19.49 -25.76 3.95
C GLN A 210 -18.63 -24.50 3.87
N THR A 211 -18.92 -23.56 2.97
CA THR A 211 -18.25 -22.25 2.93
C THR A 211 -18.55 -21.46 4.20
N LEU A 212 -19.78 -21.37 4.63
CA LEU A 212 -20.18 -20.70 5.86
C LEU A 212 -19.53 -21.34 7.09
N LYS A 213 -19.54 -22.69 7.19
CA LYS A 213 -18.89 -23.42 8.30
C LYS A 213 -17.38 -23.19 8.35
N ARG A 214 -16.70 -23.00 7.22
CA ARG A 214 -15.26 -22.70 7.16
C ARG A 214 -14.95 -21.22 7.28
N GLY A 215 -15.87 -20.35 6.89
CA GLY A 215 -15.68 -18.91 6.79
C GLY A 215 -16.03 -18.12 8.04
N TRP A 216 -16.87 -18.65 8.95
CA TRP A 216 -17.31 -17.88 10.12
C TRP A 216 -16.15 -17.49 11.04
N LEU A 217 -15.26 -18.43 11.38
CA LEU A 217 -14.12 -18.14 12.24
C LEU A 217 -13.11 -17.17 11.59
N PRO A 218 -12.68 -17.35 10.33
CA PRO A 218 -11.91 -16.33 9.62
C PRO A 218 -12.58 -14.95 9.61
N LEU A 219 -13.89 -14.87 9.41
CA LEU A 219 -14.62 -13.60 9.39
C LEU A 219 -14.60 -12.91 10.76
N VAL A 220 -14.85 -13.68 11.82
CA VAL A 220 -14.76 -13.16 13.21
C VAL A 220 -13.35 -12.66 13.49
N LEU A 221 -12.31 -13.45 13.16
CA LEU A 221 -10.92 -13.07 13.39
C LEU A 221 -10.47 -11.88 12.50
N ALA A 222 -11.08 -11.68 11.35
CA ALA A 222 -10.87 -10.46 10.56
C ALA A 222 -11.43 -9.22 11.25
N GLY A 223 -12.49 -9.35 12.04
CA GLY A 223 -13.06 -8.25 12.84
C GLY A 223 -12.32 -7.95 14.13
N VAL A 224 -11.61 -8.95 14.72
CA VAL A 224 -10.97 -8.81 16.03
C VAL A 224 -9.98 -7.63 16.10
N PRO A 225 -9.03 -7.43 15.17
CA PRO A 225 -8.11 -6.29 15.25
C PRO A 225 -8.85 -4.93 15.29
N SER A 226 -9.90 -4.77 14.48
CA SER A 226 -10.71 -3.54 14.48
C SER A 226 -11.46 -3.37 15.80
N LEU A 227 -12.06 -4.45 16.32
CA LEU A 227 -12.73 -4.42 17.61
C LEU A 227 -11.78 -4.00 18.74
N LEU A 228 -10.55 -4.53 18.77
CA LEU A 228 -9.57 -4.18 19.79
C LEU A 228 -9.18 -2.69 19.73
N VAL A 229 -9.03 -2.13 18.53
CA VAL A 229 -8.74 -0.70 18.35
C VAL A 229 -9.92 0.15 18.81
N GLU A 230 -11.15 -0.20 18.45
CA GLU A 230 -12.34 0.56 18.89
C GLU A 230 -12.58 0.44 20.41
N VAL A 231 -12.29 -0.72 21.01
CA VAL A 231 -12.31 -0.88 22.47
C VAL A 231 -11.28 0.01 23.14
N ALA A 232 -10.04 0.06 22.62
CA ALA A 232 -9.00 0.96 23.11
C ALA A 232 -9.41 2.44 22.96
N ALA A 233 -10.00 2.81 21.82
CA ALA A 233 -10.51 4.15 21.58
C ALA A 233 -11.62 4.52 22.57
N PHE A 234 -12.58 3.62 22.82
CA PHE A 234 -13.65 3.83 23.78
C PHE A 234 -13.13 4.14 25.21
N PHE A 235 -12.19 3.33 25.68
CA PHE A 235 -11.62 3.54 27.03
C PHE A 235 -10.71 4.77 27.09
N SER A 236 -10.02 5.13 26.01
CA SER A 236 -9.13 6.31 25.99
C SER A 236 -9.90 7.61 25.88
N MET A 237 -11.01 7.66 25.15
CA MET A 237 -11.75 8.88 24.84
C MET A 237 -12.97 9.08 25.74
N GLY A 238 -13.47 8.02 26.35
CA GLY A 238 -14.75 7.99 27.03
C GLY A 238 -15.96 7.95 26.06
N PRO A 239 -17.18 7.64 26.57
CA PRO A 239 -18.31 7.30 25.72
C PRO A 239 -18.78 8.47 24.82
N VAL A 240 -18.72 9.72 25.28
CA VAL A 240 -19.21 10.88 24.52
C VAL A 240 -18.29 11.15 23.31
N ASN A 241 -16.98 11.24 23.55
CA ASN A 241 -16.00 11.51 22.49
C ASN A 241 -15.90 10.33 21.53
N PHE A 242 -16.07 9.09 22.01
CA PHE A 242 -16.10 7.90 21.17
C PHE A 242 -17.27 7.94 20.17
N VAL A 243 -18.45 8.38 20.57
CA VAL A 243 -19.57 8.55 19.62
C VAL A 243 -19.26 9.62 18.56
N GLN A 244 -18.57 10.70 18.96
CA GLN A 244 -18.11 11.71 18.00
C GLN A 244 -17.05 11.16 17.03
N HIS A 245 -16.10 10.37 17.54
CA HIS A 245 -15.12 9.66 16.72
C HIS A 245 -15.78 8.76 15.68
N LEU A 246 -16.76 7.92 16.05
CA LEU A 246 -17.50 7.07 15.13
C LEU A 246 -18.25 7.88 14.05
N ARG A 247 -18.84 9.03 14.43
CA ARG A 247 -19.47 9.95 13.46
C ARG A 247 -18.45 10.55 12.50
N GLY A 248 -17.29 10.95 13.00
CA GLY A 248 -16.17 11.45 12.21
C GLY A 248 -15.64 10.40 11.22
N LEU A 249 -15.46 9.16 11.68
CA LEU A 249 -15.08 8.05 10.82
C LEU A 249 -16.13 7.76 9.73
N ALA A 250 -17.42 7.73 10.09
CA ALA A 250 -18.51 7.53 9.13
C ALA A 250 -18.57 8.66 8.08
N TYR A 251 -18.36 9.91 8.51
CA TYR A 251 -18.30 11.05 7.61
C TYR A 251 -17.10 10.95 6.65
N PHE A 252 -15.92 10.62 7.17
CA PHE A 252 -14.71 10.41 6.37
C PHE A 252 -14.88 9.32 5.31
N VAL A 253 -15.44 8.16 5.69
CA VAL A 253 -15.69 7.05 4.77
C VAL A 253 -16.71 7.43 3.70
N ARG A 254 -17.81 8.11 4.06
CA ARG A 254 -18.84 8.55 3.10
C ARG A 254 -18.31 9.59 2.09
N GLY A 255 -17.43 10.47 2.52
CA GLY A 255 -16.77 11.46 1.66
C GLY A 255 -15.62 10.91 0.82
N GLY A 256 -15.36 9.58 0.87
CA GLY A 256 -14.21 8.98 0.18
C GLY A 256 -12.86 9.47 0.71
N GLY A 257 -12.84 9.98 1.95
CA GLY A 257 -11.66 10.53 2.60
C GLY A 257 -11.26 11.93 2.14
N GLN A 258 -11.82 12.43 1.04
CA GLN A 258 -11.44 13.72 0.45
C GLN A 258 -12.61 14.33 -0.34
N HIS A 259 -12.79 15.64 -0.20
CA HIS A 259 -13.77 16.41 -0.98
C HIS A 259 -13.07 16.94 -2.25
N VAL A 260 -12.97 16.12 -3.29
CA VAL A 260 -12.41 16.52 -4.59
C VAL A 260 -13.51 16.71 -5.64
N GLN A 261 -13.15 17.42 -6.72
CA GLN A 261 -14.03 17.52 -7.88
C GLN A 261 -14.36 16.12 -8.41
N PRO A 262 -15.60 15.90 -8.88
CA PRO A 262 -16.01 14.61 -9.38
C PRO A 262 -15.09 14.10 -10.49
N THR A 263 -14.70 12.83 -10.38
CA THR A 263 -13.89 12.13 -11.36
C THR A 263 -14.72 11.07 -12.07
N THR A 264 -14.36 10.73 -13.30
CA THR A 264 -15.09 9.75 -14.12
C THR A 264 -14.38 8.40 -14.18
N VAL A 265 -15.12 7.34 -14.47
CA VAL A 265 -14.57 5.99 -14.67
C VAL A 265 -13.47 5.95 -15.74
N PRO A 266 -13.66 6.53 -16.95
CA PRO A 266 -12.61 6.57 -17.96
C PRO A 266 -11.33 7.24 -17.48
N GLN A 267 -11.41 8.41 -16.82
CA GLN A 267 -10.25 9.10 -16.26
C GLN A 267 -9.47 8.20 -15.28
N LYS A 268 -10.15 7.49 -14.41
CA LYS A 268 -9.51 6.59 -13.44
C LYS A 268 -8.86 5.38 -14.10
N LEU A 269 -9.53 4.76 -15.06
CA LEU A 269 -8.95 3.62 -15.79
C LEU A 269 -7.74 4.04 -16.63
N GLU A 270 -7.80 5.21 -17.26
CA GLU A 270 -6.65 5.81 -17.96
C GLU A 270 -5.50 6.09 -17.00
N THR A 271 -5.79 6.70 -15.84
CA THR A 271 -4.80 6.93 -14.78
C THR A 271 -4.18 5.62 -14.29
N LEU A 272 -4.97 4.58 -14.09
CA LEU A 272 -4.46 3.26 -13.69
C LEU A 272 -3.59 2.62 -14.78
N ALA A 273 -3.98 2.74 -16.05
CA ALA A 273 -3.19 2.26 -17.18
C ALA A 273 -1.87 3.04 -17.31
N GLY A 274 -1.88 4.36 -17.04
CA GLY A 274 -0.69 5.21 -17.02
C GLY A 274 0.20 5.06 -15.79
N ALA A 275 -0.24 4.30 -14.77
CA ALA A 275 0.55 4.06 -13.57
C ALA A 275 1.63 2.98 -13.72
N TRP A 276 1.72 2.33 -14.87
CA TRP A 276 2.77 1.38 -15.23
C TRP A 276 3.83 2.09 -16.08
N PHE A 277 5.09 1.71 -15.93
CA PHE A 277 6.21 2.33 -16.68
C PHE A 277 6.28 1.87 -18.15
N VAL A 278 5.13 1.73 -18.78
CA VAL A 278 4.95 1.41 -20.20
C VAL A 278 3.82 2.28 -20.77
N PRO A 279 3.74 2.47 -22.08
CA PRO A 279 2.59 3.14 -22.68
C PRO A 279 1.26 2.51 -22.22
N PRO A 280 0.19 3.29 -21.96
CA PRO A 280 -1.08 2.79 -21.44
C PRO A 280 -1.67 1.63 -22.26
N TRP A 281 -1.54 1.68 -23.58
CA TRP A 281 -2.00 0.58 -24.46
C TRP A 281 -1.24 -0.73 -24.23
N VAL A 282 0.07 -0.66 -23.86
CA VAL A 282 0.86 -1.86 -23.52
C VAL A 282 0.36 -2.45 -22.19
N ALA A 283 0.07 -1.60 -21.19
CA ALA A 283 -0.50 -2.04 -19.92
C ALA A 283 -1.85 -2.75 -20.14
N VAL A 284 -2.74 -2.16 -20.94
CA VAL A 284 -4.04 -2.76 -21.30
C VAL A 284 -3.85 -4.06 -22.06
N ALA A 285 -2.98 -4.10 -23.08
CA ALA A 285 -2.68 -5.32 -23.83
C ALA A 285 -2.13 -6.44 -22.94
N THR A 286 -1.28 -6.10 -21.95
CA THR A 286 -0.74 -7.04 -20.97
C THR A 286 -1.86 -7.59 -20.06
N ALA A 287 -2.77 -6.75 -19.61
CA ALA A 287 -3.93 -7.18 -18.80
C ALA A 287 -4.84 -8.11 -19.61
N VAL A 288 -5.15 -7.77 -20.86
CA VAL A 288 -5.93 -8.64 -21.77
C VAL A 288 -5.22 -9.98 -21.99
N LEU A 289 -3.91 -9.97 -22.23
CA LEU A 289 -3.11 -11.19 -22.39
C LEU A 289 -3.19 -12.07 -21.13
N CYS A 290 -3.08 -11.49 -19.93
CA CYS A 290 -3.25 -12.22 -18.67
C CYS A 290 -4.62 -12.88 -18.59
N VAL A 291 -5.69 -12.15 -18.91
CA VAL A 291 -7.06 -12.67 -18.90
C VAL A 291 -7.21 -13.83 -19.91
N LEU A 292 -6.73 -13.67 -21.14
CA LEU A 292 -6.80 -14.72 -22.18
C LEU A 292 -6.07 -15.99 -21.75
N LEU A 293 -4.88 -15.86 -21.15
CA LEU A 293 -4.12 -17.00 -20.63
C LEU A 293 -4.85 -17.72 -19.49
N ILE A 294 -5.43 -16.95 -18.56
CA ILE A 294 -6.22 -17.48 -17.44
C ILE A 294 -7.45 -18.23 -17.96
N VAL A 295 -8.25 -17.59 -18.81
CA VAL A 295 -9.48 -18.19 -19.39
C VAL A 295 -9.13 -19.43 -20.20
N GLY A 296 -8.13 -19.35 -21.07
CA GLY A 296 -7.66 -20.49 -21.83
C GLY A 296 -7.21 -21.65 -20.95
N GLY A 297 -6.50 -21.36 -19.84
CA GLY A 297 -6.10 -22.35 -18.84
C GLY A 297 -7.29 -23.00 -18.15
N LEU A 298 -8.28 -22.22 -17.71
CA LEU A 298 -9.50 -22.70 -17.08
C LEU A 298 -10.29 -23.61 -18.02
N LEU A 299 -10.41 -23.22 -19.28
CA LEU A 299 -11.04 -24.07 -20.33
C LEU A 299 -10.22 -25.36 -20.59
N ALA A 300 -8.87 -25.25 -20.45
CA ALA A 300 -7.98 -26.39 -20.65
C ALA A 300 -8.11 -27.47 -19.57
N ILE A 301 -8.45 -27.10 -18.34
CA ILE A 301 -8.63 -28.06 -17.23
C ILE A 301 -10.08 -28.48 -17.00
N ARG A 302 -11.02 -28.05 -17.85
CA ARG A 302 -12.43 -28.39 -17.69
C ARG A 302 -12.62 -29.90 -17.59
N GLY A 303 -13.21 -30.38 -16.49
CA GLY A 303 -13.37 -31.79 -16.19
C GLY A 303 -12.22 -32.47 -15.44
N ARG A 304 -11.12 -31.76 -15.12
CA ARG A 304 -10.04 -32.25 -14.25
C ARG A 304 -10.32 -31.88 -12.78
N THR A 305 -9.88 -32.74 -11.86
CA THR A 305 -10.11 -32.59 -10.40
C THR A 305 -8.82 -32.59 -9.59
N ALA A 306 -7.67 -32.31 -10.21
CA ALA A 306 -6.39 -32.32 -9.52
C ALA A 306 -6.32 -31.19 -8.45
N ASP A 307 -5.78 -31.50 -7.28
CA ASP A 307 -5.65 -30.53 -6.17
C ASP A 307 -4.80 -29.30 -6.53
N ALA A 308 -3.77 -29.48 -7.37
CA ALA A 308 -2.95 -28.37 -7.86
C ALA A 308 -3.77 -27.39 -8.72
N ASP A 309 -4.68 -27.88 -9.55
CA ASP A 309 -5.58 -27.04 -10.35
C ASP A 309 -6.59 -26.32 -9.47
N ARG A 310 -7.06 -26.96 -8.39
CA ARG A 310 -7.97 -26.35 -7.42
C ARG A 310 -7.32 -25.17 -6.67
N LEU A 311 -6.04 -25.30 -6.31
CA LEU A 311 -5.28 -24.19 -5.70
C LEU A 311 -5.15 -23.00 -6.68
N ALA A 312 -4.81 -23.28 -7.94
CA ALA A 312 -4.72 -22.24 -8.97
C ALA A 312 -6.07 -21.55 -9.21
N VAL A 313 -7.16 -22.31 -9.33
CA VAL A 313 -8.52 -21.77 -9.51
C VAL A 313 -8.92 -20.90 -8.31
N MET A 314 -8.63 -21.34 -7.09
CA MET A 314 -8.90 -20.55 -5.88
C MET A 314 -8.16 -19.21 -5.91
N LEU A 315 -6.86 -19.23 -6.21
CA LEU A 315 -6.04 -18.02 -6.29
C LEU A 315 -6.54 -17.08 -7.39
N ILE A 316 -6.83 -17.60 -8.57
CA ILE A 316 -7.33 -16.81 -9.71
C ILE A 316 -8.69 -16.19 -9.37
N ALA A 317 -9.66 -17.00 -8.92
CA ALA A 317 -11.01 -16.51 -8.65
C ALA A 317 -11.03 -15.49 -7.50
N GLY A 318 -10.34 -15.79 -6.39
CA GLY A 318 -10.23 -14.88 -5.25
C GLY A 318 -9.53 -13.57 -5.61
N SER A 319 -8.41 -13.65 -6.36
CA SER A 319 -7.66 -12.45 -6.77
C SER A 319 -8.39 -11.63 -7.84
N ALA A 320 -9.12 -12.26 -8.76
CA ALA A 320 -9.92 -11.55 -9.75
C ALA A 320 -11.04 -10.74 -9.08
N ILE A 321 -11.77 -11.35 -8.16
CA ILE A 321 -12.83 -10.64 -7.40
C ILE A 321 -12.23 -9.59 -6.47
N GLY A 322 -11.11 -9.89 -5.80
CA GLY A 322 -10.39 -8.89 -4.99
C GLY A 322 -9.95 -7.68 -5.83
N ALA A 323 -9.28 -7.91 -6.95
CA ALA A 323 -8.85 -6.86 -7.86
C ALA A 323 -10.03 -6.02 -8.37
N LEU A 324 -11.12 -6.69 -8.78
CA LEU A 324 -12.35 -6.01 -9.22
C LEU A 324 -12.99 -5.18 -8.10
N ALA A 325 -12.96 -5.65 -6.85
CA ALA A 325 -13.50 -4.89 -5.73
C ALA A 325 -12.72 -3.59 -5.49
N PHE A 326 -11.39 -3.64 -5.50
CA PHE A 326 -10.55 -2.43 -5.31
C PHE A 326 -10.63 -1.48 -6.50
N VAL A 327 -10.41 -1.98 -7.71
CA VAL A 327 -10.44 -1.14 -8.93
C VAL A 327 -11.86 -0.66 -9.20
N GLY A 328 -12.86 -1.53 -9.04
CA GLY A 328 -14.27 -1.20 -9.24
C GLY A 328 -14.75 -0.12 -8.27
N TRP A 329 -14.49 -0.28 -6.97
CA TRP A 329 -14.82 0.75 -5.99
C TRP A 329 -14.14 2.09 -6.34
N TRP A 330 -12.82 2.08 -6.54
CA TRP A 330 -12.10 3.32 -6.81
C TRP A 330 -12.55 3.98 -8.12
N SER A 331 -12.78 3.22 -9.18
CA SER A 331 -13.20 3.77 -10.45
C SER A 331 -14.61 4.34 -10.43
N THR A 332 -15.52 3.79 -9.61
CA THR A 332 -16.91 4.23 -9.50
C THR A 332 -17.16 5.28 -8.41
N ALA A 333 -16.24 5.44 -7.45
CA ALA A 333 -16.34 6.44 -6.40
C ALA A 333 -16.00 7.84 -6.94
N ALA A 334 -17.01 8.57 -7.43
CA ALA A 334 -16.84 9.84 -8.14
C ALA A 334 -16.05 10.91 -7.36
N HIS A 335 -16.17 10.94 -6.03
CA HIS A 335 -15.53 11.95 -5.17
C HIS A 335 -14.17 11.52 -4.61
N THR A 336 -13.61 10.41 -5.07
CA THR A 336 -12.21 10.04 -4.76
C THR A 336 -11.27 10.59 -5.82
N PRO A 337 -10.05 11.06 -5.43
CA PRO A 337 -9.09 11.60 -6.39
C PRO A 337 -8.51 10.53 -7.34
N LEU A 338 -7.83 10.98 -8.39
CA LEU A 338 -7.13 10.14 -9.37
C LEU A 338 -5.83 9.51 -8.80
N TRP A 339 -5.79 9.23 -7.50
CA TRP A 339 -4.61 8.70 -6.83
C TRP A 339 -4.61 7.16 -6.88
N VAL A 340 -3.68 6.59 -7.63
CA VAL A 340 -3.56 5.12 -7.75
C VAL A 340 -3.16 4.44 -6.45
N ARG A 341 -2.69 5.17 -5.45
CA ARG A 341 -2.46 4.62 -4.11
C ARG A 341 -3.74 4.10 -3.44
N HIS A 342 -4.92 4.63 -3.80
CA HIS A 342 -6.18 4.13 -3.25
C HIS A 342 -6.46 2.66 -3.61
N PRO A 343 -6.41 2.22 -4.89
CA PRO A 343 -6.53 0.81 -5.22
C PRO A 343 -5.23 0.02 -4.99
N ALA A 344 -4.10 0.66 -4.65
CA ALA A 344 -2.79 0.01 -4.55
C ALA A 344 -2.74 -1.23 -3.66
N PRO A 345 -3.40 -1.32 -2.47
CA PRO A 345 -3.38 -2.55 -1.69
C PRO A 345 -3.90 -3.76 -2.48
N GLY A 346 -4.97 -3.57 -3.26
CA GLY A 346 -5.52 -4.61 -4.13
C GLY A 346 -4.66 -4.88 -5.36
N VAL A 347 -4.13 -3.85 -5.99
CA VAL A 347 -3.23 -3.98 -7.17
C VAL A 347 -1.97 -4.75 -6.78
N LEU A 348 -1.29 -4.35 -5.70
CA LEU A 348 -0.06 -4.98 -5.23
C LEU A 348 -0.28 -6.40 -4.67
N ALA A 349 -1.47 -6.70 -4.12
CA ALA A 349 -1.77 -8.04 -3.62
C ALA A 349 -2.26 -9.00 -4.73
N PHE A 350 -3.19 -8.56 -5.57
CA PHE A 350 -3.93 -9.48 -6.44
C PHE A 350 -3.39 -9.53 -7.89
N PHE A 351 -2.88 -8.44 -8.47
CA PHE A 351 -2.37 -8.47 -9.83
C PHE A 351 -1.17 -9.41 -9.99
N PRO A 352 -0.17 -9.44 -9.06
CA PRO A 352 0.89 -10.43 -9.14
C PRO A 352 0.37 -11.88 -9.11
N VAL A 353 -0.70 -12.14 -8.34
CA VAL A 353 -1.33 -13.47 -8.28
C VAL A 353 -2.05 -13.81 -9.58
N LEU A 354 -2.66 -12.82 -10.24
CA LEU A 354 -3.22 -13.02 -11.58
C LEU A 354 -2.14 -13.31 -12.63
N VAL A 355 -0.96 -12.71 -12.51
CA VAL A 355 0.21 -13.07 -13.36
C VAL A 355 0.66 -14.51 -13.10
N ILE A 356 0.66 -14.99 -11.85
CA ILE A 356 0.88 -16.41 -11.53
C ILE A 356 -0.18 -17.27 -12.23
N GLY A 357 -1.45 -16.86 -12.17
CA GLY A 357 -2.57 -17.52 -12.85
C GLY A 357 -2.40 -17.58 -14.36
N ALA A 358 -1.90 -16.52 -14.99
CA ALA A 358 -1.62 -16.48 -16.43
C ALA A 358 -0.52 -17.48 -16.83
N VAL A 359 0.57 -17.55 -16.05
CA VAL A 359 1.65 -18.54 -16.29
C VAL A 359 1.16 -19.96 -16.08
N TRP A 360 0.32 -20.21 -15.06
CA TRP A 360 -0.33 -21.49 -14.86
C TRP A 360 -1.24 -21.83 -16.05
N GLY A 361 -2.05 -20.88 -16.53
CA GLY A 361 -2.95 -21.04 -17.66
C GLY A 361 -2.20 -21.37 -18.95
N ALA A 362 -1.08 -20.69 -19.23
CA ALA A 362 -0.21 -21.00 -20.36
C ALA A 362 0.30 -22.45 -20.32
N ARG A 363 0.66 -22.97 -19.14
CA ARG A 363 1.09 -24.37 -18.95
C ARG A 363 -0.05 -25.36 -19.17
N ALA A 364 -1.23 -25.04 -18.64
CA ALA A 364 -2.42 -25.88 -18.84
C ALA A 364 -2.81 -25.98 -20.32
N LEU A 365 -2.70 -24.85 -21.04
CA LEU A 365 -2.90 -24.82 -22.51
C LEU A 365 -1.85 -25.65 -23.24
N ALA A 366 -0.57 -25.49 -22.92
CA ALA A 366 0.53 -26.20 -23.57
C ALA A 366 0.40 -27.75 -23.46
N ALA A 367 -0.30 -28.21 -22.43
CA ALA A 367 -0.55 -29.63 -22.22
C ALA A 367 -1.62 -30.22 -23.18
N ARG A 368 -2.37 -29.39 -23.98
CA ARG A 368 -3.50 -29.83 -24.79
C ARG A 368 -3.14 -30.23 -26.22
N GLY A 369 -2.10 -29.69 -26.84
CA GLY A 369 -1.79 -29.99 -28.22
C GLY A 369 -0.51 -29.30 -28.74
N ALA A 370 -0.12 -29.61 -29.99
CA ALA A 370 1.11 -29.12 -30.59
C ALA A 370 1.12 -27.57 -30.75
N VAL A 371 0.03 -27.01 -31.27
CA VAL A 371 -0.12 -25.57 -31.50
C VAL A 371 -0.11 -24.82 -30.17
N SER A 372 -0.88 -25.26 -29.19
CA SER A 372 -0.94 -24.63 -27.85
C SER A 372 0.37 -24.80 -27.07
N ARG A 373 1.13 -25.89 -27.37
CA ARG A 373 2.47 -26.11 -26.78
C ARG A 373 3.48 -25.06 -27.22
N ALA A 374 3.39 -24.55 -28.43
CA ALA A 374 4.23 -23.48 -28.95
C ALA A 374 3.70 -22.09 -28.51
N LEU A 375 2.40 -21.87 -28.58
CA LEU A 375 1.76 -20.57 -28.30
C LEU A 375 1.89 -20.16 -26.85
N GLY A 376 1.69 -21.06 -25.88
CA GLY A 376 1.74 -20.75 -24.45
C GLY A 376 3.06 -20.09 -24.01
N PRO A 377 4.24 -20.67 -24.33
CA PRO A 377 5.52 -20.03 -24.03
C PRO A 377 5.71 -18.65 -24.70
N VAL A 378 5.28 -18.49 -25.95
CA VAL A 378 5.38 -17.20 -26.68
C VAL A 378 4.58 -16.11 -25.93
N LEU A 379 3.37 -16.40 -25.50
CA LEU A 379 2.53 -15.46 -24.77
C LEU A 379 3.11 -15.13 -23.38
N VAL A 380 3.76 -16.10 -22.70
CA VAL A 380 4.49 -15.84 -21.45
C VAL A 380 5.71 -14.97 -21.70
N VAL A 381 6.42 -15.12 -22.80
CA VAL A 381 7.55 -14.25 -23.19
C VAL A 381 7.07 -12.82 -23.42
N LEU A 382 5.95 -12.61 -24.10
CA LEU A 382 5.37 -11.27 -24.31
C LEU A 382 4.97 -10.63 -22.99
N LEU A 383 4.31 -11.39 -22.09
CA LEU A 383 4.00 -10.92 -20.74
C LEU A 383 5.27 -10.54 -19.96
N SER A 384 6.30 -11.36 -20.04
CA SER A 384 7.59 -11.10 -19.39
C SER A 384 8.27 -9.86 -19.96
N ALA A 385 8.26 -9.68 -21.28
CA ALA A 385 8.85 -8.51 -21.93
C ALA A 385 8.18 -7.20 -21.48
N SER A 386 6.85 -7.19 -21.39
CA SER A 386 6.10 -6.03 -20.88
C SER A 386 6.48 -5.70 -19.43
N LEU A 387 6.56 -6.72 -18.54
CA LEU A 387 6.95 -6.51 -17.15
C LEU A 387 8.41 -6.05 -17.03
N VAL A 388 9.32 -6.64 -17.79
CA VAL A 388 10.73 -6.21 -17.82
C VAL A 388 10.86 -4.77 -18.28
N TRP A 389 10.14 -4.38 -19.34
CA TRP A 389 10.11 -3.00 -19.81
C TRP A 389 9.66 -2.04 -18.70
N SER A 390 8.55 -2.39 -18.01
CA SER A 390 8.03 -1.56 -16.92
C SER A 390 9.01 -1.47 -15.75
N VAL A 391 9.66 -2.56 -15.34
CA VAL A 391 10.69 -2.57 -14.28
C VAL A 391 11.90 -1.72 -14.66
N ILE A 392 12.37 -1.82 -15.91
CA ILE A 392 13.47 -0.99 -16.41
C ILE A 392 13.08 0.49 -16.38
N GLY A 393 11.86 0.83 -16.82
CA GLY A 393 11.35 2.20 -16.76
C GLY A 393 11.34 2.75 -15.33
N HIS A 394 10.92 1.95 -14.35
CA HIS A 394 10.99 2.35 -12.93
C HIS A 394 12.43 2.58 -12.47
N VAL A 395 13.34 1.65 -12.77
CA VAL A 395 14.76 1.79 -12.40
C VAL A 395 15.38 3.04 -13.05
N GLN A 396 15.09 3.30 -14.34
CA GLN A 396 15.52 4.52 -15.00
C GLN A 396 14.99 5.77 -14.32
N GLN A 397 13.75 5.76 -13.82
CA GLN A 397 13.21 6.88 -13.05
C GLN A 397 14.02 7.16 -11.78
N THR A 398 14.63 6.14 -11.15
CA THR A 398 15.49 6.35 -9.98
C THR A 398 16.79 7.08 -10.29
N THR A 399 17.20 7.17 -11.56
CA THR A 399 18.40 7.92 -11.98
C THR A 399 18.12 9.40 -12.22
N VAL A 400 16.83 9.81 -12.27
CA VAL A 400 16.46 11.22 -12.43
C VAL A 400 16.80 11.96 -11.13
N PRO A 401 17.61 13.04 -11.19
CA PRO A 401 17.94 13.83 -10.01
C PRO A 401 16.69 14.39 -9.34
N ARG A 402 16.61 14.24 -8.02
CA ARG A 402 15.54 14.85 -7.23
C ARG A 402 15.90 16.27 -6.83
N SER A 403 14.92 17.15 -6.84
CA SER A 403 15.08 18.54 -6.36
C SER A 403 15.30 18.60 -4.84
N GLU A 404 14.87 17.55 -4.11
CA GLU A 404 15.00 17.44 -2.66
C GLU A 404 15.19 15.98 -2.26
N THR A 405 16.13 15.73 -1.37
CA THR A 405 16.41 14.44 -0.75
C THR A 405 16.21 14.53 0.75
N LEU A 406 16.13 13.39 1.44
CA LEU A 406 16.09 13.38 2.91
C LEU A 406 17.32 14.06 3.52
N ALA A 407 18.49 13.90 2.91
CA ALA A 407 19.73 14.52 3.39
C ALA A 407 19.69 16.05 3.26
N SER A 408 19.29 16.58 2.09
CA SER A 408 19.14 18.04 1.90
C SER A 408 18.05 18.60 2.81
N GLN A 409 16.91 17.91 2.95
CA GLN A 409 15.82 18.33 3.81
C GLN A 409 16.26 18.39 5.30
N ARG A 410 17.08 17.44 5.76
CA ARG A 410 17.66 17.47 7.11
C ARG A 410 18.57 18.68 7.31
N ALA A 411 19.43 18.98 6.35
CA ALA A 411 20.31 20.15 6.40
C ALA A 411 19.49 21.45 6.45
N ASP A 412 18.41 21.54 5.66
CA ASP A 412 17.52 22.71 5.64
C ASP A 412 16.72 22.87 6.96
N VAL A 413 16.44 21.78 7.66
CA VAL A 413 15.65 21.77 8.91
C VAL A 413 16.53 21.99 10.14
N ALA A 414 17.82 21.71 10.08
CA ALA A 414 18.72 21.76 11.25
C ALA A 414 18.64 23.09 12.03
N PRO A 415 18.75 24.30 11.41
CA PRO A 415 18.65 25.57 12.14
C PRO A 415 17.25 25.79 12.76
N ILE A 416 16.21 25.22 12.16
CA ILE A 416 14.84 25.32 12.69
C ILE A 416 14.69 24.42 13.92
N ALA A 417 15.26 23.22 13.88
CA ALA A 417 15.24 22.27 15.00
C ALA A 417 16.03 22.82 16.21
N GLU A 418 17.16 23.48 15.96
CA GLU A 418 17.93 24.18 16.99
C GLU A 418 17.08 25.28 17.63
N TRP A 419 16.49 26.16 16.82
CA TRP A 419 15.62 27.24 17.30
C TRP A 419 14.41 26.72 18.10
N VAL A 420 13.74 25.65 17.61
CA VAL A 420 12.62 25.00 18.32
C VAL A 420 13.05 24.50 19.69
N THR A 421 14.27 23.92 19.78
CA THR A 421 14.82 23.42 21.04
C THR A 421 15.18 24.53 21.99
N GLU A 422 15.84 25.60 21.52
CA GLU A 422 16.27 26.75 22.32
C GLU A 422 15.10 27.56 22.85
N THR A 423 14.07 27.77 22.03
CA THR A 423 12.88 28.54 22.42
C THR A 423 11.83 27.74 23.17
N GLY A 424 11.92 26.40 23.14
CA GLY A 424 10.89 25.51 23.66
C GLY A 424 9.56 25.63 22.93
N THR A 425 9.57 26.07 21.66
CA THR A 425 8.35 26.31 20.87
C THR A 425 7.65 24.96 20.58
N PRO A 426 6.44 24.68 21.13
CA PRO A 426 5.81 23.37 21.02
C PRO A 426 5.13 23.13 19.68
N TRP A 427 4.66 24.19 19.01
CA TRP A 427 3.90 24.11 17.76
C TRP A 427 4.45 25.06 16.70
N LEU A 428 4.48 24.57 15.46
CA LEU A 428 4.68 25.38 14.27
C LEU A 428 3.51 25.17 13.31
N ALA A 429 3.02 26.24 12.70
CA ALA A 429 1.94 26.17 11.73
C ALA A 429 2.47 26.17 10.29
N ALA A 430 1.84 25.39 9.42
CA ALA A 430 2.14 25.35 8.00
C ALA A 430 0.86 25.45 7.15
N ARG A 431 1.03 25.73 5.85
CA ARG A 431 -0.04 25.62 4.90
C ARG A 431 -0.60 24.18 4.89
N PRO A 432 -1.94 23.99 4.89
CA PRO A 432 -2.53 22.66 4.77
C PRO A 432 -1.94 21.88 3.59
N TRP A 433 -1.44 20.69 3.87
CA TRP A 433 -0.77 19.80 2.89
C TRP A 433 0.37 20.44 2.12
N GLY A 434 1.02 21.47 2.72
CA GLY A 434 2.18 22.14 2.15
C GLY A 434 3.49 21.45 2.50
N ALA A 435 4.54 21.70 1.70
CA ALA A 435 5.86 21.08 1.84
C ALA A 435 6.55 21.36 3.20
N ALA A 436 6.10 22.36 3.97
CA ALA A 436 6.64 22.70 5.29
C ALA A 436 6.17 21.75 6.42
N ILE A 437 5.17 20.90 6.21
CA ILE A 437 4.64 19.97 7.22
C ILE A 437 5.71 18.99 7.70
N ALA A 438 6.39 18.32 6.77
CA ALA A 438 7.43 17.37 7.11
C ALA A 438 8.63 18.02 7.82
N PRO A 439 9.15 19.17 7.40
CA PRO A 439 10.13 19.97 8.14
C PRO A 439 9.73 20.27 9.58
N ILE A 440 8.46 20.62 9.85
CA ILE A 440 7.99 20.87 11.23
C ILE A 440 8.12 19.59 12.06
N VAL A 441 7.60 18.48 11.56
CA VAL A 441 7.70 17.20 12.28
C VAL A 441 9.17 16.79 12.49
N MET A 442 10.04 17.04 11.51
CA MET A 442 11.48 16.75 11.62
C MET A 442 12.19 17.68 12.64
N SER A 443 11.72 18.93 12.81
CA SER A 443 12.30 19.87 13.80
C SER A 443 12.00 19.50 15.26
N GLY A 444 11.07 18.56 15.48
CA GLY A 444 10.65 18.17 16.83
C GLY A 444 9.37 18.85 17.32
N ALA A 445 8.91 19.91 16.68
CA ALA A 445 7.66 20.57 17.01
C ALA A 445 6.43 19.74 16.58
N HIS A 446 5.28 20.02 17.20
CA HIS A 446 3.99 19.60 16.69
C HIS A 446 3.60 20.39 15.45
N VAL A 447 2.95 19.75 14.51
CA VAL A 447 2.53 20.40 13.26
C VAL A 447 1.09 20.90 13.37
N GLY A 448 0.89 22.20 13.15
CA GLY A 448 -0.43 22.82 13.02
C GLY A 448 -0.73 23.25 11.58
N LEU A 449 -2.01 23.40 11.24
CA LEU A 449 -2.44 23.97 9.97
C LEU A 449 -2.83 25.43 10.19
N TRP A 450 -2.24 26.36 9.48
CA TRP A 450 -2.40 27.79 9.73
C TRP A 450 -3.81 28.36 9.60
N ASP A 451 -4.71 27.64 8.90
CA ASP A 451 -6.13 27.95 8.77
C ASP A 451 -6.99 27.44 9.93
N ALA A 452 -6.38 26.69 10.87
CA ALA A 452 -7.06 26.24 12.07
C ALA A 452 -7.08 27.35 13.13
N GLY A 453 -8.24 27.61 13.73
CA GLY A 453 -8.37 28.65 14.77
C GLY A 453 -7.48 28.45 15.98
N ALA A 454 -7.15 27.20 16.32
CA ALA A 454 -6.21 26.86 17.39
C ALA A 454 -4.76 27.30 17.09
N MET A 455 -4.43 27.60 15.83
CA MET A 455 -3.09 28.04 15.40
C MET A 455 -2.96 29.55 15.30
N SER A 456 -3.96 30.31 15.70
CA SER A 456 -3.88 31.75 15.84
C SER A 456 -2.80 32.11 16.87
N GLY A 457 -1.83 32.94 16.48
CA GLY A 457 -0.70 33.29 17.33
C GLY A 457 0.46 32.28 17.37
N VAL A 458 0.41 31.20 16.58
CA VAL A 458 1.51 30.23 16.45
C VAL A 458 2.45 30.66 15.32
N PRO A 459 3.80 30.61 15.52
CA PRO A 459 4.75 30.88 14.46
C PRO A 459 4.56 29.94 13.25
N GLN A 460 4.79 30.47 12.04
CA GLN A 460 4.56 29.74 10.80
C GLN A 460 5.85 29.32 10.12
N LEU A 461 5.93 28.08 9.68
CA LEU A 461 7.00 27.60 8.81
C LEU A 461 6.55 27.66 7.35
N THR A 462 7.37 28.30 6.51
CA THR A 462 7.11 28.45 5.07
C THR A 462 8.39 28.37 4.25
N GLY A 463 8.28 28.02 2.97
CA GLY A 463 9.33 28.19 1.96
C GLY A 463 9.31 29.58 1.30
N ASP A 464 8.22 30.34 1.48
CA ASP A 464 8.06 31.68 0.91
C ASP A 464 8.65 32.75 1.84
N ALA A 465 8.78 33.99 1.35
CA ALA A 465 9.16 35.13 2.18
C ALA A 465 8.12 35.38 3.28
N CYS A 466 8.60 35.69 4.49
CA CYS A 466 7.72 36.03 5.60
C CYS A 466 6.95 37.34 5.32
N LYS A 467 5.68 37.34 5.65
CA LYS A 467 4.84 38.56 5.66
C LYS A 467 4.96 39.31 7.00
N THR A 468 5.47 38.66 8.00
CA THR A 468 5.76 39.16 9.36
C THR A 468 7.26 39.08 9.60
N ALA A 469 7.72 39.33 10.85
CA ALA A 469 9.13 39.20 11.19
C ALA A 469 9.64 37.78 10.98
N THR A 470 10.81 37.60 10.37
CA THR A 470 11.52 36.33 10.27
C THR A 470 12.18 36.05 11.62
N LEU A 471 11.86 34.92 12.26
CA LEU A 471 12.40 34.48 13.55
C LEU A 471 13.69 33.68 13.36
N VAL A 472 13.69 32.77 12.37
CA VAL A 472 14.85 31.98 11.96
C VAL A 472 14.79 31.70 10.46
N GLU A 473 15.92 31.69 9.81
CA GLU A 473 16.04 31.46 8.38
C GLU A 473 16.98 30.29 8.10
N GLY A 474 16.46 29.25 7.47
CA GLY A 474 17.23 28.20 6.83
C GLY A 474 17.40 28.46 5.34
N SER A 475 18.08 27.57 4.64
CA SER A 475 18.32 27.72 3.20
C SER A 475 17.03 27.66 2.35
N ARG A 476 16.07 26.85 2.75
CA ARG A 476 14.82 26.59 2.02
C ARG A 476 13.56 26.98 2.80
N TYR A 477 13.63 26.88 4.12
CA TYR A 477 12.50 27.15 5.01
C TYR A 477 12.85 28.25 5.99
N ARG A 478 11.85 29.01 6.40
CA ARG A 478 11.97 30.04 7.43
C ARG A 478 10.78 30.01 8.38
N VAL A 479 11.05 30.37 9.63
CA VAL A 479 10.01 30.56 10.64
C VAL A 479 9.64 32.02 10.67
N CYS A 480 8.38 32.31 10.43
CA CYS A 480 7.80 33.64 10.51
C CYS A 480 7.08 33.81 11.84
N ALA A 481 7.15 35.00 12.43
CA ALA A 481 6.32 35.34 13.57
C ALA A 481 4.84 35.15 13.23
N ALA A 482 4.02 34.85 14.23
CA ALA A 482 2.58 34.74 14.03
C ALA A 482 2.02 36.04 13.39
N PRO A 483 1.02 35.93 12.52
CA PRO A 483 0.38 37.07 11.87
C PRO A 483 -0.41 37.95 12.85
#